data_d81f427452325b406aa67d7970437b04
#
_entry.id   d81f427452325b406aa67d7970437b04
#
_cell.length_a   1.000
_cell.length_b   1.000
_cell.length_c   1.000
_cell.angle_alpha   90.00
_cell.angle_beta   90.00
_cell.angle_gamma   90.00
#
_symmetry.space_group_name_H-M   'P 1'
#
loop_
_entity.id
_entity.type
_entity.pdbx_description
1 polymer ?
#
loop_
_entity_poly.entity_id
_entity_poly.type
_entity_poly.pdbx_seq_one_letter_code
_entity_poly.pdbx_strand_id
1 'polypeptide(L)'
;MRIVQVIPELNEGGVERGVVELNREFVKKGIESFVISAGGKLENQINLDGGNHVKFDVCSKNIFTAFRRVKGLKKILKEINPDIIHVRSRVPAWLVYFANKKLNIKVVSTVHGFNSVGFYSSIMQKSDAVICVSNSIKEYIQKHYQTNENKITVIPRGIDLELFNPKNIDKTFIENFKKEFNLKDKFIVSSVGRVTQLKDYETFI
;
A
#
# COMPACT_ATOMS: atom_id res chain seq x y z
N MET A 1 19.49 8.70 3.00
CA MET A 1 18.49 8.41 1.92
C MET A 1 17.13 8.81 2.42
N ARG A 2 16.34 9.43 1.56
CA ARG A 2 15.00 9.96 1.87
C ARG A 2 13.95 9.34 0.97
N ILE A 3 12.95 8.69 1.53
CA ILE A 3 11.89 7.99 0.78
C ILE A 3 10.53 8.60 1.11
N VAL A 4 9.74 8.87 0.07
CA VAL A 4 8.36 9.31 0.21
C VAL A 4 7.43 8.22 -0.30
N GLN A 5 6.56 7.67 0.57
CA GLN A 5 5.44 6.83 0.17
C GLN A 5 4.21 7.70 -0.10
N VAL A 6 3.50 7.47 -1.20
CA VAL A 6 2.28 8.21 -1.54
C VAL A 6 1.11 7.24 -1.68
N ILE A 7 0.12 7.40 -0.80
CA ILE A 7 -1.06 6.54 -0.69
C ILE A 7 -2.33 7.41 -0.56
N PRO A 8 -3.51 6.99 -1.05
CA PRO A 8 -4.73 7.81 -0.95
C PRO A 8 -5.07 8.20 0.48
N GLU A 9 -5.20 7.23 1.37
CA GLU A 9 -5.62 7.38 2.76
C GLU A 9 -4.86 6.37 3.63
N LEU A 10 -4.85 6.60 4.95
CA LEU A 10 -4.27 5.73 5.97
C LEU A 10 -5.37 5.19 6.91
N ASN A 11 -6.44 4.66 6.34
CA ASN A 11 -7.51 4.02 7.10
C ASN A 11 -7.13 2.56 7.47
N GLU A 12 -8.08 1.63 7.34
CA GLU A 12 -7.87 0.22 7.61
C GLU A 12 -7.81 -0.58 6.30
N GLY A 13 -6.77 -1.34 6.14
CA GLY A 13 -6.60 -2.21 4.97
C GLY A 13 -5.19 -2.74 4.86
N GLY A 14 -5.04 -3.75 4.00
CA GLY A 14 -3.75 -4.39 3.84
C GLY A 14 -2.68 -3.48 3.26
N VAL A 15 -3.03 -2.58 2.36
CA VAL A 15 -2.06 -1.68 1.73
C VAL A 15 -1.61 -0.60 2.71
N GLU A 16 -2.55 -0.03 3.45
CA GLU A 16 -2.33 1.01 4.47
C GLU A 16 -1.43 0.50 5.60
N ARG A 17 -1.72 -0.70 6.13
CA ARG A 17 -0.86 -1.36 7.12
C ARG A 17 0.55 -1.60 6.59
N GLY A 18 0.68 -2.05 5.33
CA GLY A 18 1.98 -2.24 4.71
C GLY A 18 2.77 -0.93 4.51
N VAL A 19 2.11 0.23 4.42
CA VAL A 19 2.80 1.54 4.43
C VAL A 19 3.35 1.85 5.81
N VAL A 20 2.57 1.61 6.87
CA VAL A 20 3.00 1.81 8.26
C VAL A 20 4.16 0.89 8.63
N GLU A 21 4.04 -0.40 8.32
CA GLU A 21 5.08 -1.40 8.56
C GLU A 21 6.39 -1.04 7.83
N LEU A 22 6.27 -0.65 6.56
CA LEU A 22 7.44 -0.26 5.76
C LEU A 22 8.07 1.06 6.25
N ASN A 23 7.24 2.02 6.71
CA ASN A 23 7.72 3.24 7.36
C ASN A 23 8.58 2.90 8.57
N ARG A 24 8.10 2.04 9.46
CA ARG A 24 8.82 1.57 10.66
C ARG A 24 10.16 0.93 10.29
N GLU A 25 10.17 0.06 9.29
CA GLU A 25 11.40 -0.61 8.85
C GLU A 25 12.39 0.34 8.17
N PHE A 26 11.92 1.35 7.44
CA PHE A 26 12.79 2.39 6.89
C PHE A 26 13.47 3.19 8.00
N VAL A 27 12.70 3.63 9.00
CA VAL A 27 13.24 4.37 10.16
C VAL A 27 14.26 3.54 10.92
N LYS A 28 13.97 2.25 11.21
CA LYS A 28 14.92 1.33 11.86
C LYS A 28 16.24 1.20 11.08
N LYS A 29 16.20 1.35 9.76
CA LYS A 29 17.40 1.32 8.89
C LYS A 29 18.08 2.67 8.69
N GLY A 30 17.67 3.69 9.43
CA GLY A 30 18.24 5.05 9.32
C GLY A 30 17.82 5.79 8.03
N ILE A 31 16.72 5.37 7.39
CA ILE A 31 16.16 6.04 6.22
C ILE A 31 15.15 7.08 6.70
N GLU A 32 15.25 8.32 6.22
CA GLU A 32 14.24 9.34 6.44
C GLU A 32 12.95 8.97 5.67
N SER A 33 11.92 8.55 6.41
CA SER A 33 10.65 8.09 5.84
C SER A 33 9.58 9.16 5.92
N PHE A 34 8.95 9.43 4.77
CA PHE A 34 7.81 10.33 4.64
C PHE A 34 6.63 9.57 4.06
N VAL A 35 5.43 9.89 4.53
CA VAL A 35 4.18 9.35 3.97
C VAL A 35 3.24 10.51 3.65
N ILE A 36 2.83 10.62 2.39
CA ILE A 36 1.84 11.61 1.93
C ILE A 36 0.51 10.92 1.72
N SER A 37 -0.54 11.37 2.42
CA SER A 37 -1.91 10.85 2.27
C SER A 37 -2.95 11.90 2.67
N ALA A 38 -4.23 11.64 2.37
CA ALA A 38 -5.33 12.48 2.86
C ALA A 38 -5.59 12.33 4.38
N GLY A 39 -4.83 11.47 5.07
CA GLY A 39 -4.99 11.15 6.48
C GLY A 39 -5.74 9.85 6.71
N GLY A 40 -6.13 9.58 7.94
CA GLY A 40 -6.88 8.41 8.35
C GLY A 40 -6.47 7.87 9.73
N LYS A 41 -7.07 6.76 10.15
CA LYS A 41 -6.88 6.20 11.51
C LYS A 41 -5.42 5.85 11.84
N LEU A 42 -4.63 5.50 10.81
CA LEU A 42 -3.23 5.08 10.98
C LEU A 42 -2.22 6.23 10.80
N GLU A 43 -2.68 7.48 10.55
CA GLU A 43 -1.76 8.60 10.30
C GLU A 43 -0.82 8.87 11.48
N ASN A 44 -1.32 8.79 12.71
CA ASN A 44 -0.51 9.01 13.90
C ASN A 44 0.59 7.96 14.09
N GLN A 45 0.34 6.72 13.66
CA GLN A 45 1.32 5.63 13.80
C GLN A 45 2.60 5.91 12.99
N ILE A 46 2.50 6.60 11.85
CA ILE A 46 3.67 7.00 11.05
C ILE A 46 4.63 7.84 11.88
N ASN A 47 4.09 8.84 12.60
CA ASN A 47 4.92 9.73 13.42
C ASN A 47 5.44 9.03 14.69
N LEU A 48 4.62 8.19 15.33
CA LEU A 48 5.03 7.39 16.49
C LEU A 48 6.17 6.42 16.16
N ASP A 49 6.17 5.87 14.94
CA ASP A 49 7.25 5.00 14.44
C ASP A 49 8.49 5.79 13.95
N GLY A 50 8.54 7.12 14.16
CA GLY A 50 9.68 7.99 13.81
C GLY A 50 9.73 8.46 12.35
N GLY A 51 8.68 8.21 11.56
CA GLY A 51 8.53 8.78 10.22
C GLY A 51 7.85 10.15 10.24
N ASN A 52 7.54 10.68 9.07
CA ASN A 52 6.90 11.98 8.89
C ASN A 52 5.64 11.83 8.05
N HIS A 53 4.46 12.10 8.61
CA HIS A 53 3.22 12.15 7.85
C HIS A 53 2.96 13.57 7.34
N VAL A 54 2.69 13.68 6.04
CA VAL A 54 2.28 14.93 5.37
C VAL A 54 0.85 14.78 4.88
N LYS A 55 -0.07 15.48 5.53
CA LYS A 55 -1.49 15.44 5.14
C LYS A 55 -1.73 16.25 3.89
N PHE A 56 -2.11 15.59 2.81
CA PHE A 56 -2.40 16.23 1.53
C PHE A 56 -3.39 15.39 0.71
N ASP A 57 -4.33 16.04 -0.01
CA ASP A 57 -5.31 15.33 -0.84
C ASP A 57 -4.66 14.71 -2.07
N VAL A 58 -4.35 13.42 -1.95
CA VAL A 58 -3.90 12.56 -3.05
C VAL A 58 -4.92 11.46 -3.38
N CYS A 59 -6.12 11.51 -2.80
CA CYS A 59 -7.16 10.48 -2.97
C CYS A 59 -8.29 10.91 -3.93
N SER A 60 -8.62 12.19 -3.98
CA SER A 60 -9.74 12.70 -4.77
C SER A 60 -9.59 12.38 -6.27
N LYS A 61 -10.68 11.93 -6.89
CA LYS A 61 -10.78 11.70 -8.34
C LYS A 61 -11.28 12.92 -9.11
N ASN A 62 -11.52 14.05 -8.42
CA ASN A 62 -12.01 15.27 -9.06
C ASN A 62 -10.93 15.86 -9.98
N ILE A 63 -11.20 15.87 -11.28
CA ILE A 63 -10.29 16.36 -12.30
C ILE A 63 -10.15 17.89 -12.29
N PHE A 64 -11.18 18.63 -11.86
CA PHE A 64 -11.14 20.08 -11.77
C PHE A 64 -10.16 20.59 -10.71
N THR A 65 -9.94 19.82 -9.65
CA THR A 65 -8.97 20.15 -8.61
C THR A 65 -7.58 19.53 -8.87
N ALA A 66 -7.46 18.67 -9.89
CA ALA A 66 -6.23 17.93 -10.17
C ALA A 66 -5.02 18.85 -10.38
N PHE A 67 -5.17 19.94 -11.12
CA PHE A 67 -4.08 20.90 -11.39
C PHE A 67 -3.54 21.52 -10.09
N ARG A 68 -4.43 21.93 -9.18
CA ARG A 68 -4.05 22.49 -7.88
C ARG A 68 -3.31 21.45 -7.03
N ARG A 69 -3.80 20.20 -7.03
CA ARG A 69 -3.18 19.09 -6.30
C ARG A 69 -1.80 18.73 -6.88
N VAL A 70 -1.65 18.68 -8.19
CA VAL A 70 -0.36 18.49 -8.85
C VAL A 70 0.64 19.58 -8.45
N LYS A 71 0.21 20.86 -8.48
CA LYS A 71 1.06 21.98 -8.07
C LYS A 71 1.46 21.91 -6.58
N GLY A 72 0.50 21.60 -5.70
CA GLY A 72 0.74 21.42 -4.27
C GLY A 72 1.67 20.26 -3.98
N LEU A 73 1.42 19.09 -4.58
CA LEU A 73 2.29 17.91 -4.44
C LEU A 73 3.72 18.20 -4.92
N LYS A 74 3.85 18.91 -6.05
CA LYS A 74 5.17 19.33 -6.56
C LYS A 74 5.91 20.20 -5.56
N LYS A 75 5.22 21.13 -4.87
CA LYS A 75 5.83 21.97 -3.82
C LYS A 75 6.33 21.10 -2.67
N ILE A 76 5.48 20.21 -2.15
CA ILE A 76 5.82 19.28 -1.07
C ILE A 76 7.03 18.42 -1.45
N LEU A 77 7.04 17.82 -2.65
CA LEU A 77 8.16 17.01 -3.13
C LEU A 77 9.46 17.80 -3.24
N LYS A 78 9.41 19.10 -3.62
CA LYS A 78 10.59 19.97 -3.63
C LYS A 78 11.12 20.26 -2.22
N GLU A 79 10.23 20.48 -1.27
CA GLU A 79 10.59 20.75 0.13
C GLU A 79 11.21 19.52 0.81
N ILE A 80 10.63 18.34 0.59
CA ILE A 80 11.15 17.07 1.12
C ILE A 80 12.45 16.68 0.40
N ASN A 81 12.55 16.94 -0.91
CA ASN A 81 13.67 16.54 -1.78
C ASN A 81 14.03 15.05 -1.64
N PRO A 82 13.08 14.12 -1.94
CA PRO A 82 13.32 12.71 -1.74
C PRO A 82 14.20 12.10 -2.83
N ASP A 83 14.93 11.04 -2.48
CA ASP A 83 15.67 10.21 -3.44
C ASP A 83 14.73 9.29 -4.23
N ILE A 84 13.66 8.80 -3.56
CA ILE A 84 12.69 7.88 -4.15
C ILE A 84 11.26 8.26 -3.75
N ILE A 85 10.35 8.22 -4.72
CA ILE A 85 8.91 8.28 -4.49
C ILE A 85 8.32 6.88 -4.70
N HIS A 86 7.61 6.36 -3.71
CA HIS A 86 6.94 5.06 -3.79
C HIS A 86 5.42 5.23 -3.85
N VAL A 87 4.82 4.98 -5.00
CA VAL A 87 3.37 5.08 -5.21
C VAL A 87 2.68 3.75 -4.98
N ARG A 88 1.55 3.80 -4.25
CA ARG A 88 0.81 2.61 -3.82
C ARG A 88 -0.57 2.48 -4.47
N SER A 89 -0.99 3.46 -5.26
CA SER A 89 -2.32 3.48 -5.88
C SER A 89 -2.34 4.38 -7.11
N ARG A 90 -3.33 4.17 -7.97
CA ARG A 90 -3.44 4.82 -9.29
C ARG A 90 -3.62 6.34 -9.21
N VAL A 91 -4.49 6.86 -8.30
CA VAL A 91 -4.69 8.32 -8.17
C VAL A 91 -3.39 9.01 -7.73
N PRO A 92 -2.74 8.59 -6.64
CA PRO A 92 -1.42 9.11 -6.29
C PRO A 92 -0.39 9.00 -7.41
N ALA A 93 -0.37 7.86 -8.13
CA ALA A 93 0.57 7.66 -9.25
C ALA A 93 0.38 8.68 -10.37
N TRP A 94 -0.87 9.01 -10.74
CA TRP A 94 -1.15 10.06 -11.71
C TRP A 94 -0.70 11.44 -11.22
N LEU A 95 -0.97 11.78 -9.95
CA LEU A 95 -0.54 13.07 -9.38
C LEU A 95 0.99 13.17 -9.34
N VAL A 96 1.67 12.11 -8.90
CA VAL A 96 3.14 12.02 -8.88
C VAL A 96 3.69 12.13 -10.30
N TYR A 97 3.14 11.42 -11.28
CA TYR A 97 3.58 11.47 -12.66
C TYR A 97 3.62 12.90 -13.22
N PHE A 98 2.57 13.70 -12.96
CA PHE A 98 2.54 15.09 -13.42
C PHE A 98 3.41 16.01 -12.55
N ALA A 99 3.42 15.84 -11.23
CA ALA A 99 4.22 16.66 -10.31
C ALA A 99 5.72 16.48 -10.52
N ASN A 100 6.14 15.24 -10.85
CA ASN A 100 7.55 14.86 -10.97
C ASN A 100 8.18 15.20 -12.32
N LYS A 101 7.42 15.57 -13.37
CA LYS A 101 7.92 15.79 -14.74
C LYS A 101 9.18 16.68 -14.85
N LYS A 102 9.38 17.60 -13.92
CA LYS A 102 10.54 18.52 -13.89
C LYS A 102 11.43 18.31 -12.67
N LEU A 103 11.13 17.33 -11.82
CA LEU A 103 11.92 17.02 -10.63
C LEU A 103 12.87 15.85 -10.88
N ASN A 104 12.50 14.96 -11.79
CA ASN A 104 13.27 13.77 -12.18
C ASN A 104 13.63 12.82 -11.01
N ILE A 105 12.80 12.79 -9.97
CA ILE A 105 12.96 11.89 -8.84
C ILE A 105 12.58 10.48 -9.28
N LYS A 106 13.30 9.47 -8.83
CA LYS A 106 13.01 8.06 -9.13
C LYS A 106 11.68 7.63 -8.51
N VAL A 107 10.87 6.93 -9.30
CA VAL A 107 9.55 6.47 -8.88
C VAL A 107 9.49 4.95 -8.88
N VAL A 108 9.05 4.39 -7.76
CA VAL A 108 8.72 2.98 -7.60
C VAL A 108 7.21 2.85 -7.42
N SER A 109 6.59 1.86 -8.04
CA SER A 109 5.18 1.53 -7.81
C SER A 109 5.03 0.13 -7.23
N THR A 110 3.99 -0.09 -6.42
CA THR A 110 3.57 -1.45 -6.04
C THR A 110 2.18 -1.74 -6.57
N VAL A 111 2.06 -2.83 -7.32
CA VAL A 111 0.78 -3.35 -7.81
C VAL A 111 0.29 -4.42 -6.83
N HIS A 112 -0.82 -4.10 -6.13
CA HIS A 112 -1.35 -4.90 -5.03
C HIS A 112 -2.45 -5.89 -5.43
N GLY A 113 -2.92 -5.84 -6.67
CA GLY A 113 -4.03 -6.69 -7.13
C GLY A 113 -4.33 -6.51 -8.60
N PHE A 114 -5.31 -7.28 -9.07
CA PHE A 114 -5.81 -7.22 -10.44
C PHE A 114 -6.66 -5.96 -10.62
N ASN A 115 -6.05 -4.90 -11.13
CA ASN A 115 -6.78 -3.69 -11.46
C ASN A 115 -7.52 -3.85 -12.79
N SER A 116 -8.62 -3.13 -12.99
CA SER A 116 -9.27 -3.06 -14.31
C SER A 116 -8.28 -2.68 -15.40
N VAL A 117 -8.25 -3.43 -16.50
CA VAL A 117 -7.38 -3.14 -17.66
C VAL A 117 -7.80 -1.83 -18.31
N GLY A 118 -6.83 -0.98 -18.64
CA GLY A 118 -7.08 0.27 -19.34
C GLY A 118 -6.04 1.36 -19.06
N PHE A 119 -6.16 2.46 -19.79
CA PHE A 119 -5.23 3.60 -19.71
C PHE A 119 -5.07 4.13 -18.29
N TYR A 120 -6.15 4.21 -17.51
CA TYR A 120 -6.09 4.72 -16.14
C TYR A 120 -5.20 3.84 -15.23
N SER A 121 -5.25 2.53 -15.40
CA SER A 121 -4.45 1.59 -14.58
C SER A 121 -3.03 1.44 -15.09
N SER A 122 -2.74 1.78 -16.36
CA SER A 122 -1.40 1.69 -16.94
C SER A 122 -0.38 2.61 -16.29
N ILE A 123 -0.84 3.60 -15.52
CA ILE A 123 0.04 4.53 -14.81
C ILE A 123 1.02 3.84 -13.86
N MET A 124 0.60 2.71 -13.25
CA MET A 124 1.43 1.98 -12.30
C MET A 124 2.68 1.38 -12.96
N GLN A 125 2.64 1.10 -14.27
CA GLN A 125 3.75 0.55 -15.04
C GLN A 125 4.68 1.63 -15.64
N LYS A 126 4.32 2.92 -15.51
CA LYS A 126 5.14 4.04 -15.97
C LYS A 126 6.27 4.42 -15.01
N SER A 127 6.32 3.80 -13.84
CA SER A 127 7.39 3.99 -12.85
C SER A 127 8.74 3.47 -13.33
N ASP A 128 9.84 3.93 -12.72
CA ASP A 128 11.19 3.43 -13.00
C ASP A 128 11.33 1.96 -12.61
N ALA A 129 10.71 1.55 -11.49
CA ALA A 129 10.61 0.15 -11.06
C ALA A 129 9.19 -0.17 -10.59
N VAL A 130 8.78 -1.43 -10.77
CA VAL A 130 7.44 -1.93 -10.44
C VAL A 130 7.57 -3.15 -9.53
N ILE A 131 7.02 -3.05 -8.34
CA ILE A 131 6.91 -4.17 -7.40
C ILE A 131 5.57 -4.86 -7.62
N CYS A 132 5.60 -6.18 -7.81
CA CYS A 132 4.42 -7.03 -7.83
C CYS A 132 4.37 -7.88 -6.56
N VAL A 133 3.20 -7.96 -5.92
CA VAL A 133 3.07 -8.71 -4.66
C VAL A 133 2.98 -10.23 -4.86
N SER A 134 2.89 -10.69 -6.10
CA SER A 134 2.92 -12.12 -6.47
C SER A 134 3.32 -12.31 -7.92
N ASN A 135 3.68 -13.55 -8.29
CA ASN A 135 3.94 -13.93 -9.68
C ASN A 135 2.70 -13.75 -10.56
N SER A 136 1.51 -14.08 -10.07
CA SER A 136 0.27 -13.89 -10.81
C SER A 136 0.01 -12.42 -11.17
N ILE A 137 0.37 -11.48 -10.29
CA ILE A 137 0.30 -10.04 -10.60
C ILE A 137 1.37 -9.65 -11.63
N LYS A 138 2.59 -10.20 -11.54
CA LYS A 138 3.63 -10.00 -12.56
C LYS A 138 3.12 -10.44 -13.95
N GLU A 139 2.64 -11.67 -14.07
CA GLU A 139 2.09 -12.21 -15.31
C GLU A 139 0.94 -11.36 -15.84
N TYR A 140 0.04 -10.94 -14.96
CA TYR A 140 -1.09 -10.07 -15.31
C TYR A 140 -0.64 -8.74 -15.93
N ILE A 141 0.31 -8.03 -15.32
CA ILE A 141 0.76 -6.74 -15.85
C ILE A 141 1.61 -6.89 -17.12
N GLN A 142 2.34 -7.98 -17.27
CA GLN A 142 3.06 -8.30 -18.49
C GLN A 142 2.09 -8.57 -19.64
N LYS A 143 1.05 -9.38 -19.41
CA LYS A 143 0.03 -9.72 -20.41
C LYS A 143 -0.75 -8.50 -20.90
N HIS A 144 -1.16 -7.62 -19.99
CA HIS A 144 -2.09 -6.54 -20.33
C HIS A 144 -1.41 -5.20 -20.67
N TYR A 145 -0.20 -4.97 -20.20
CA TYR A 145 0.50 -3.69 -20.36
C TYR A 145 1.88 -3.81 -20.99
N GLN A 146 2.30 -5.02 -21.36
CA GLN A 146 3.62 -5.28 -21.97
C GLN A 146 4.76 -4.65 -21.14
N THR A 147 4.63 -4.68 -19.82
CA THR A 147 5.60 -4.07 -18.91
C THR A 147 6.94 -4.76 -19.05
N ASN A 148 8.01 -4.00 -19.25
CA ASN A 148 9.36 -4.54 -19.39
C ASN A 148 9.74 -5.32 -18.12
N GLU A 149 10.15 -6.56 -18.30
CA GLU A 149 10.50 -7.48 -17.22
C GLU A 149 11.62 -6.95 -16.33
N ASN A 150 12.61 -6.26 -16.91
CA ASN A 150 13.73 -5.69 -16.17
C ASN A 150 13.32 -4.60 -15.15
N LYS A 151 12.09 -4.10 -15.26
CA LYS A 151 11.51 -3.15 -14.30
C LYS A 151 10.74 -3.83 -13.18
N ILE A 152 10.44 -5.12 -13.31
CA ILE A 152 9.53 -5.84 -12.40
C ILE A 152 10.32 -6.62 -11.38
N THR A 153 9.98 -6.41 -10.12
CA THR A 153 10.47 -7.25 -9.02
C THR A 153 9.26 -7.82 -8.27
N VAL A 154 9.26 -9.14 -8.03
CA VAL A 154 8.23 -9.77 -7.21
C VAL A 154 8.70 -9.73 -5.76
N ILE A 155 7.97 -8.99 -4.94
CA ILE A 155 8.21 -8.90 -3.49
C ILE A 155 6.88 -9.21 -2.80
N PRO A 156 6.70 -10.43 -2.27
CA PRO A 156 5.53 -10.78 -1.48
C PRO A 156 5.40 -9.88 -0.27
N ARG A 157 4.16 -9.71 0.19
CA ARG A 157 3.92 -8.93 1.39
C ARG A 157 4.54 -9.61 2.61
N GLY A 158 5.34 -8.87 3.36
CA GLY A 158 5.82 -9.28 4.66
C GLY A 158 4.72 -9.27 5.74
N ILE A 159 4.98 -9.95 6.83
CA ILE A 159 4.16 -9.95 8.05
C ILE A 159 5.07 -9.67 9.25
N ASP A 160 4.49 -9.16 10.31
CA ASP A 160 5.16 -9.01 11.61
C ASP A 160 5.27 -10.38 12.28
N LEU A 161 6.49 -10.94 12.31
CA LEU A 161 6.75 -12.28 12.85
C LEU A 161 6.68 -12.34 14.39
N GLU A 162 6.78 -11.22 15.07
CA GLU A 162 6.61 -11.14 16.51
C GLU A 162 5.12 -11.15 16.88
N LEU A 163 4.33 -10.31 16.18
CA LEU A 163 2.89 -10.24 16.39
C LEU A 163 2.19 -11.54 15.97
N PHE A 164 2.57 -12.14 14.86
CA PHE A 164 1.98 -13.38 14.34
C PHE A 164 2.77 -14.64 14.70
N ASN A 165 3.44 -14.63 15.86
CA ASN A 165 4.20 -15.78 16.32
C ASN A 165 3.26 -16.83 16.96
N PRO A 166 3.18 -18.06 16.42
CA PRO A 166 2.36 -19.13 17.01
C PRO A 166 2.67 -19.46 18.47
N LYS A 167 3.89 -19.16 18.94
CA LYS A 167 4.30 -19.39 20.33
C LYS A 167 3.66 -18.40 21.32
N ASN A 168 3.22 -17.24 20.82
CA ASN A 168 2.61 -16.17 21.61
C ASN A 168 1.08 -16.25 21.62
N ILE A 169 0.52 -17.36 21.15
CA ILE A 169 -0.94 -17.53 21.11
C ILE A 169 -1.49 -17.69 22.52
N ASP A 170 -2.48 -16.87 22.86
CA ASP A 170 -3.25 -17.02 24.10
C ASP A 170 -4.18 -18.25 24.02
N LYS A 171 -3.76 -19.32 24.66
CA LYS A 171 -4.52 -20.59 24.70
C LYS A 171 -5.85 -20.41 25.40
N THR A 172 -5.89 -19.58 26.44
CA THR A 172 -7.12 -19.29 27.20
C THR A 172 -8.15 -18.60 26.32
N PHE A 173 -7.71 -17.63 25.50
CA PHE A 173 -8.57 -17.00 24.51
C PHE A 173 -9.16 -18.02 23.54
N ILE A 174 -8.33 -18.94 23.01
CA ILE A 174 -8.79 -19.98 22.07
C ILE A 174 -9.83 -20.90 22.72
N GLU A 175 -9.60 -21.33 23.95
CA GLU A 175 -10.54 -22.20 24.66
C GLU A 175 -11.86 -21.49 24.92
N ASN A 176 -11.82 -20.24 25.39
CA ASN A 176 -13.02 -19.43 25.62
C ASN A 176 -13.78 -19.19 24.31
N PHE A 177 -13.09 -18.85 23.23
CA PHE A 177 -13.70 -18.68 21.90
C PHE A 177 -14.38 -19.96 21.40
N LYS A 178 -13.70 -21.11 21.53
CA LYS A 178 -14.29 -22.41 21.16
C LYS A 178 -15.53 -22.74 22.00
N LYS A 179 -15.54 -22.39 23.27
CA LYS A 179 -16.67 -22.59 24.16
C LYS A 179 -17.84 -21.68 23.80
N GLU A 180 -17.57 -20.40 23.61
CA GLU A 180 -18.58 -19.38 23.25
C GLU A 180 -19.33 -19.74 21.97
N PHE A 181 -18.60 -20.18 20.93
CA PHE A 181 -19.18 -20.53 19.63
C PHE A 181 -19.49 -22.03 19.48
N ASN A 182 -19.42 -22.83 20.54
CA ASN A 182 -19.67 -24.26 20.54
C ASN A 182 -18.89 -25.03 19.44
N LEU A 183 -17.59 -24.77 19.36
CA LEU A 183 -16.67 -25.29 18.33
C LEU A 183 -15.84 -26.50 18.79
N LYS A 184 -16.09 -27.03 20.00
CA LYS A 184 -15.37 -28.19 20.50
C LYS A 184 -15.59 -29.39 19.57
N ASP A 185 -14.49 -30.07 19.25
CA ASP A 185 -14.46 -31.27 18.39
C ASP A 185 -15.04 -31.07 16.97
N LYS A 186 -15.11 -29.82 16.49
CA LYS A 186 -15.53 -29.49 15.13
C LYS A 186 -14.35 -29.19 14.24
N PHE A 187 -14.44 -29.59 12.96
CA PHE A 187 -13.57 -29.10 11.91
C PHE A 187 -13.96 -27.65 11.58
N ILE A 188 -13.01 -26.71 11.76
CA ILE A 188 -13.28 -25.28 11.63
C ILE A 188 -12.70 -24.79 10.33
N VAL A 189 -13.56 -24.27 9.45
CA VAL A 189 -13.15 -23.48 8.29
C VAL A 189 -13.43 -22.01 8.60
N SER A 190 -12.43 -21.16 8.47
CA SER A 190 -12.57 -19.75 8.82
C SER A 190 -12.08 -18.83 7.71
N SER A 191 -12.71 -17.67 7.59
CA SER A 191 -12.27 -16.59 6.72
C SER A 191 -12.32 -15.27 7.47
N VAL A 192 -11.32 -14.43 7.25
CA VAL A 192 -11.22 -13.09 7.84
C VAL A 192 -11.10 -12.07 6.72
N GLY A 193 -12.06 -11.15 6.65
CA GLY A 193 -12.05 -10.12 5.64
C GLY A 193 -13.28 -9.21 5.68
N ARG A 194 -13.28 -8.16 4.85
CA ARG A 194 -14.47 -7.33 4.69
C ARG A 194 -15.54 -8.11 3.92
N VAL A 195 -16.80 -8.03 4.33
CA VAL A 195 -17.92 -8.62 3.58
C VAL A 195 -18.12 -7.78 2.31
N THR A 196 -17.61 -8.26 1.20
CA THR A 196 -17.70 -7.62 -0.11
C THR A 196 -17.81 -8.70 -1.19
N GLN A 197 -18.44 -8.38 -2.32
CA GLN A 197 -18.53 -9.27 -3.47
C GLN A 197 -17.16 -9.82 -3.92
N LEU A 198 -16.10 -9.00 -3.86
CA LEU A 198 -14.74 -9.44 -4.20
C LEU A 198 -14.19 -10.56 -3.31
N LYS A 199 -14.73 -10.73 -2.09
CA LYS A 199 -14.32 -11.78 -1.13
C LYS A 199 -15.15 -13.03 -1.24
N ASP A 200 -16.23 -12.98 -2.03
CA ASP A 200 -17.04 -14.13 -2.45
C ASP A 200 -17.44 -15.05 -1.28
N TYR A 201 -17.99 -14.44 -0.24
CA TYR A 201 -18.47 -15.20 0.92
C TYR A 201 -19.66 -16.11 0.58
N GLU A 202 -20.37 -15.85 -0.52
CA GLU A 202 -21.46 -16.72 -1.00
C GLU A 202 -20.92 -18.09 -1.42
N THR A 203 -19.75 -18.13 -2.07
CA THR A 203 -19.09 -19.41 -2.39
C THR A 203 -18.43 -20.06 -1.17
N PHE A 204 -18.08 -19.26 -0.16
CA PHE A 204 -17.43 -19.76 1.06
C PHE A 204 -18.41 -20.51 1.98
N ILE A 205 -19.69 -20.11 2.03
CA ILE A 205 -20.75 -20.68 2.88
C ILE A 205 -21.44 -21.82 2.16
#